data_30dabb47c47266293f89a8071a09e5b7
#
_entry.id   30dabb47c47266293f89a8071a09e5b7
#
_cell.length_a   1.000
_cell.length_b   1.000
_cell.length_c   1.000
_cell.angle_alpha   90.00
_cell.angle_beta   90.00
_cell.angle_gamma   90.00
#
_symmetry.space_group_name_H-M   'P 1'
#
loop_
_entity.id
_entity.type
_entity.pdbx_description
1 polymer ?
#
loop_
_entity_poly.entity_id
_entity_poly.type
_entity_poly.pdbx_seq_one_letter_code
_entity_poly.pdbx_strand_id
1 'polypeptide(L)'
;MAFFHSRYDHYTPCSGEHNGIAQKIQIVISAREKVVSPIRQWYNEAVTQWYCRPERYGVMNGGAHVAGTFKEKTMEKNGYTDTIRKGLLGVRALGSSMSRGKGSAEEQMKRLRAALEGADAVVIGAGAGLSTSAGLTYSGERFERIFFDFAAKYGIRDMYSGGFYPFPDDETRWAWWARHIYFNRYIDPPRPVYRQLLELVKGRNCFVITTNVDHQFQRAGFDKAQLFYTQGDYGLFQSVNPAIQETFDNEAWTMQAMAAQGFVRDETGLFRVPEDGRLSMQIPTDLVPSCPTDGSGVVMNLRADDSFVEDAGWRRASAAYADFLRAHEAGRVLYLELGVGANTPVIIKYPFWQMTSENPEAIYACINYSEAFCPQAIEGQSLCFNRDIGDVINEICI
;
A
#
# COMPACT_ATOMS: atom_id res chain seq x y z
N MET A 1 -13.21 -3.90 -33.25
CA MET A 1 -12.52 -3.38 -34.43
C MET A 1 -12.18 -1.92 -34.23
N ALA A 2 -10.86 -1.60 -34.35
CA ALA A 2 -10.24 -0.28 -34.56
C ALA A 2 -10.57 0.81 -33.49
N PHE A 3 -9.72 1.62 -32.92
CA PHE A 3 -8.39 2.17 -33.25
C PHE A 3 -7.70 2.59 -31.98
N PHE A 4 -6.48 2.20 -31.73
CA PHE A 4 -5.51 2.98 -30.97
C PHE A 4 -4.19 2.92 -31.73
N HIS A 5 -3.88 4.03 -32.40
CA HIS A 5 -2.59 4.23 -33.05
C HIS A 5 -1.90 5.46 -32.46
N SER A 6 -0.69 5.21 -31.98
CA SER A 6 0.49 6.06 -32.18
C SER A 6 0.54 7.47 -31.62
N ARG A 7 1.47 7.70 -30.70
CA ARG A 7 2.47 8.79 -30.75
C ARG A 7 3.60 8.54 -29.75
N TYR A 8 4.66 7.91 -30.21
CA TYR A 8 6.00 8.03 -29.64
C TYR A 8 7.00 7.95 -30.79
N ASP A 9 7.37 9.09 -31.32
CA ASP A 9 8.58 9.24 -32.12
C ASP A 9 9.37 10.46 -31.61
N HIS A 10 10.68 10.26 -31.53
CA HIS A 10 11.81 11.15 -31.29
C HIS A 10 12.48 11.05 -29.92
N TYR A 11 13.43 10.13 -29.84
CA TYR A 11 14.58 10.24 -28.96
C TYR A 11 15.88 10.06 -29.76
N THR A 12 16.69 11.11 -29.81
CA THR A 12 18.07 11.10 -30.30
C THR A 12 19.00 10.70 -29.15
N PRO A 13 19.98 9.81 -29.33
CA PRO A 13 20.85 9.38 -28.24
C PRO A 13 22.02 10.35 -28.04
N CYS A 14 22.25 10.82 -26.81
CA CYS A 14 23.50 11.42 -26.40
C CYS A 14 24.53 10.37 -26.04
N SER A 15 25.71 10.51 -26.60
CA SER A 15 26.91 9.67 -26.44
C SER A 15 27.65 9.94 -25.15
N GLY A 16 28.09 8.90 -24.42
CA GLY A 16 29.08 8.98 -23.32
C GLY A 16 29.03 7.83 -22.33
N GLU A 17 29.94 6.91 -22.47
CA GLU A 17 30.63 6.00 -21.51
C GLU A 17 29.94 5.30 -20.31
N HIS A 18 28.64 5.09 -20.26
CA HIS A 18 28.01 4.17 -19.30
C HIS A 18 27.37 2.93 -19.93
N ASN A 19 27.78 2.58 -21.16
CA ASN A 19 27.17 1.51 -21.95
C ASN A 19 27.58 0.07 -21.61
N GLY A 20 28.54 -0.15 -20.72
CA GLY A 20 29.08 -1.50 -20.49
C GLY A 20 28.17 -2.43 -19.67
N ILE A 21 27.43 -1.90 -18.71
CA ILE A 21 26.60 -2.72 -17.82
C ILE A 21 25.18 -2.86 -18.38
N ALA A 22 24.62 -1.79 -18.93
CA ALA A 22 23.30 -1.82 -19.55
C ALA A 22 23.26 -2.72 -20.81
N GLN A 23 24.32 -2.71 -21.66
CA GLN A 23 24.42 -3.59 -22.82
C GLN A 23 24.60 -5.07 -22.45
N LYS A 24 25.32 -5.41 -21.39
CA LYS A 24 25.41 -6.81 -20.90
C LYS A 24 24.09 -7.33 -20.35
N ILE A 25 23.28 -6.48 -19.74
CA ILE A 25 21.93 -6.82 -19.28
C ILE A 25 20.98 -7.00 -20.48
N GLN A 26 21.10 -6.16 -21.51
CA GLN A 26 20.27 -6.22 -22.73
C GLN A 26 20.57 -7.47 -23.58
N ILE A 27 21.82 -7.92 -23.66
CA ILE A 27 22.23 -9.11 -24.45
C ILE A 27 21.74 -10.41 -23.80
N VAL A 28 21.64 -10.48 -22.49
CA VAL A 28 21.08 -11.65 -21.78
C VAL A 28 19.55 -11.71 -21.92
N ILE A 29 18.88 -10.58 -22.14
CA ILE A 29 17.43 -10.49 -22.31
C ILE A 29 17.00 -10.87 -23.74
N SER A 30 17.81 -10.55 -24.76
CA SER A 30 17.48 -10.77 -26.19
C SER A 30 17.50 -12.24 -26.65
N ALA A 31 18.13 -13.15 -25.92
CA ALA A 31 18.32 -14.55 -26.36
C ALA A 31 17.22 -15.53 -25.89
N ARG A 32 16.20 -15.09 -25.15
CA ARG A 32 15.11 -15.94 -24.62
C ARG A 32 13.70 -15.36 -24.76
N GLU A 33 13.49 -14.47 -25.70
CA GLU A 33 12.16 -13.87 -25.94
C GLU A 33 11.29 -14.76 -26.83
N LYS A 34 10.48 -15.63 -26.21
CA LYS A 34 9.17 -16.00 -26.82
C LYS A 34 8.04 -16.31 -25.84
N VAL A 35 8.19 -16.15 -24.53
CA VAL A 35 7.05 -16.11 -23.58
C VAL A 35 7.44 -15.22 -22.39
N VAL A 36 7.31 -13.91 -22.51
CA VAL A 36 7.44 -13.00 -21.37
C VAL A 36 6.07 -12.86 -20.75
N SER A 37 5.88 -13.44 -19.56
CA SER A 37 4.69 -13.24 -18.74
C SER A 37 4.51 -11.74 -18.44
N PRO A 38 3.27 -11.20 -18.43
CA PRO A 38 2.97 -9.82 -18.01
C PRO A 38 3.62 -9.45 -16.67
N ILE A 39 3.82 -10.42 -15.80
CA ILE A 39 4.50 -10.27 -14.49
C ILE A 39 5.96 -9.84 -14.65
N ARG A 40 6.67 -10.31 -15.68
CA ARG A 40 8.09 -9.98 -15.90
C ARG A 40 8.29 -8.57 -16.47
N GLN A 41 7.38 -8.13 -17.32
CA GLN A 41 7.39 -6.77 -17.86
C GLN A 41 7.12 -5.76 -16.75
N TRP A 42 6.12 -6.03 -15.92
CA TRP A 42 5.76 -5.20 -14.78
C TRP A 42 6.86 -5.18 -13.69
N TYR A 43 7.51 -6.32 -13.42
CA TYR A 43 8.64 -6.40 -12.48
C TYR A 43 9.81 -5.50 -12.91
N ASN A 44 10.15 -5.51 -14.21
CA ASN A 44 11.21 -4.65 -14.74
C ASN A 44 10.82 -3.17 -14.70
N GLU A 45 9.57 -2.83 -14.94
CA GLU A 45 9.05 -1.46 -14.86
C GLU A 45 9.01 -0.96 -13.40
N ALA A 46 8.57 -1.78 -12.45
CA ALA A 46 8.55 -1.42 -11.04
C ALA A 46 9.96 -1.24 -10.46
N VAL A 47 10.88 -2.17 -10.74
CA VAL A 47 12.28 -2.07 -10.29
C VAL A 47 12.99 -0.89 -10.92
N THR A 48 12.74 -0.59 -12.21
CA THR A 48 13.33 0.55 -12.90
C THR A 48 12.75 1.88 -12.40
N GLN A 49 11.46 1.91 -12.07
CA GLN A 49 10.78 3.10 -11.54
C GLN A 49 11.24 3.46 -10.12
N TRP A 50 11.62 2.46 -9.31
CA TRP A 50 12.07 2.64 -7.92
C TRP A 50 13.58 2.89 -7.77
N TYR A 51 14.42 2.46 -8.74
CA TYR A 51 15.88 2.55 -8.63
C TYR A 51 16.55 3.48 -9.64
N CYS A 52 15.86 3.97 -10.68
CA CYS A 52 16.46 4.74 -11.77
C CYS A 52 15.61 5.94 -12.19
N ARG A 53 15.42 6.94 -11.33
CA ARG A 53 15.08 8.30 -11.76
C ARG A 53 15.95 9.33 -11.05
N PRO A 54 17.06 9.75 -11.63
CA PRO A 54 17.56 11.10 -11.44
C PRO A 54 16.79 12.04 -12.39
N GLU A 55 16.51 13.26 -11.89
CA GLU A 55 16.14 14.45 -12.65
C GLU A 55 14.66 14.68 -12.97
N ARG A 56 14.03 15.45 -12.08
CA ARG A 56 13.15 16.57 -12.40
C ARG A 56 13.15 17.60 -11.28
N TYR A 57 14.22 18.42 -11.18
CA TYR A 57 14.11 19.76 -10.60
C TYR A 57 14.81 20.74 -11.54
N GLY A 58 14.02 21.74 -11.97
CA GLY A 58 14.45 22.79 -12.88
C GLY A 58 15.62 23.57 -12.31
N VAL A 59 16.61 23.82 -13.16
CA VAL A 59 17.78 24.67 -12.94
C VAL A 59 17.31 26.11 -12.77
N MET A 60 17.52 26.69 -11.59
CA MET A 60 17.72 28.12 -11.44
C MET A 60 19.22 28.36 -11.22
N ASN A 61 19.80 29.12 -12.14
CA ASN A 61 21.20 29.51 -12.16
C ASN A 61 21.56 30.43 -10.98
N GLY A 62 22.66 30.12 -10.28
CA GLY A 62 23.29 31.04 -9.34
C GLY A 62 24.38 30.33 -8.53
N GLY A 63 25.64 30.46 -8.98
CA GLY A 63 26.77 29.68 -8.47
C GLY A 63 27.17 29.97 -7.02
N ALA A 64 27.63 28.94 -6.35
CA ALA A 64 28.75 28.90 -5.41
C ALA A 64 29.06 27.43 -5.09
N HIS A 65 30.26 26.99 -5.43
CA HIS A 65 30.84 25.71 -4.99
C HIS A 65 30.96 25.68 -3.47
N VAL A 66 30.22 24.78 -2.81
CA VAL A 66 30.56 24.27 -1.49
C VAL A 66 30.61 22.75 -1.61
N ALA A 67 31.82 22.23 -1.67
CA ALA A 67 32.09 20.79 -1.51
C ALA A 67 31.82 20.39 -0.06
N GLY A 68 30.57 20.04 0.24
CA GLY A 68 30.19 19.40 1.48
C GLY A 68 30.17 17.88 1.24
N THR A 69 31.15 17.18 1.82
CA THR A 69 31.16 15.72 1.93
C THR A 69 29.82 15.26 2.58
N PHE A 70 28.92 14.74 1.78
CA PHE A 70 27.79 13.98 2.30
C PHE A 70 28.35 12.76 3.03
N LYS A 71 28.38 12.82 4.37
CA LYS A 71 28.48 11.62 5.18
C LYS A 71 27.25 10.78 4.85
N GLU A 72 27.44 9.60 4.23
CA GLU A 72 26.46 8.52 4.21
C GLU A 72 26.00 8.33 5.67
N LYS A 73 24.80 8.78 5.97
CA LYS A 73 24.09 8.36 7.18
C LYS A 73 23.88 6.87 6.98
N THR A 74 24.66 6.06 7.66
CA THR A 74 24.40 4.63 7.78
C THR A 74 22.96 4.49 8.26
N MET A 75 22.05 4.15 7.33
CA MET A 75 20.69 3.75 7.69
C MET A 75 20.84 2.59 8.68
N GLU A 76 20.39 2.78 9.91
CA GLU A 76 20.27 1.69 10.86
C GLU A 76 19.52 0.55 10.20
N LYS A 77 20.16 -0.61 10.09
CA LYS A 77 19.55 -1.83 9.53
C LYS A 77 18.39 -2.23 10.44
N ASN A 78 17.18 -1.88 10.06
CA ASN A 78 16.00 -2.38 10.76
C ASN A 78 15.60 -3.75 10.16
N GLY A 79 15.06 -4.63 10.98
CA GLY A 79 14.69 -5.99 10.55
C GLY A 79 13.66 -6.02 9.42
N TYR A 80 12.85 -4.98 9.26
CA TYR A 80 11.87 -4.82 8.18
C TYR A 80 12.56 -4.69 6.81
N THR A 81 13.58 -3.85 6.68
CA THR A 81 14.36 -3.71 5.43
C THR A 81 15.04 -5.04 5.06
N ASP A 82 15.56 -5.77 6.05
CA ASP A 82 16.14 -7.09 5.83
C ASP A 82 15.09 -8.11 5.35
N THR A 83 13.87 -8.06 5.87
CA THR A 83 12.74 -8.91 5.44
C THR A 83 12.37 -8.65 3.98
N ILE A 84 12.28 -7.38 3.56
CA ILE A 84 12.03 -7.03 2.15
C ILE A 84 13.15 -7.55 1.25
N ARG A 85 14.41 -7.33 1.63
CA ARG A 85 15.57 -7.78 0.86
C ARG A 85 15.60 -9.31 0.71
N LYS A 86 15.35 -10.04 1.79
CA LYS A 86 15.23 -11.51 1.77
C LYS A 86 14.11 -11.97 0.84
N GLY A 87 12.94 -11.36 0.93
CA GLY A 87 11.80 -11.66 0.06
C GLY A 87 12.12 -11.46 -1.42
N LEU A 88 12.81 -10.38 -1.79
CA LEU A 88 13.25 -10.11 -3.17
C LEU A 88 14.27 -11.15 -3.68
N LEU A 89 15.20 -11.56 -2.83
CA LEU A 89 16.19 -12.60 -3.17
C LEU A 89 15.51 -13.97 -3.27
N GLY A 90 14.62 -14.30 -2.35
CA GLY A 90 13.94 -15.58 -2.28
C GLY A 90 13.01 -15.85 -3.45
N VAL A 91 12.28 -14.83 -3.91
CA VAL A 91 11.40 -14.96 -5.08
C VAL A 91 12.16 -15.45 -6.33
N ARG A 92 13.43 -15.07 -6.49
CA ARG A 92 14.27 -15.55 -7.58
C ARG A 92 14.61 -17.03 -7.43
N ALA A 93 14.79 -17.51 -6.21
CA ALA A 93 15.10 -18.91 -5.91
C ALA A 93 13.86 -19.81 -6.04
N LEU A 94 12.66 -19.30 -5.75
CA LEU A 94 11.40 -20.05 -5.83
C LEU A 94 10.91 -20.32 -7.25
N GLY A 95 11.54 -19.71 -8.26
CA GLY A 95 11.23 -19.94 -9.67
C GLY A 95 10.01 -19.15 -10.16
N SER A 96 9.71 -19.30 -11.46
CA SER A 96 8.64 -18.52 -12.13
C SER A 96 7.32 -19.29 -12.29
N SER A 97 7.26 -20.55 -11.90
CA SER A 97 6.04 -21.37 -12.00
C SER A 97 5.12 -21.08 -10.83
N MET A 98 3.86 -20.74 -11.13
CA MET A 98 2.83 -20.42 -10.15
C MET A 98 1.80 -21.53 -10.03
N SER A 99 1.25 -21.70 -8.83
CA SER A 99 0.20 -22.64 -8.48
C SER A 99 -0.95 -21.92 -7.76
N ARG A 100 -2.11 -22.56 -7.74
CA ARG A 100 -3.28 -22.12 -6.92
C ARG A 100 -3.42 -22.95 -5.64
N GLY A 101 -2.34 -23.59 -5.17
CA GLY A 101 -2.35 -24.52 -4.06
C GLY A 101 -2.86 -25.92 -4.48
N LYS A 102 -2.74 -26.90 -3.58
CA LYS A 102 -3.20 -28.27 -3.78
C LYS A 102 -4.55 -28.53 -3.13
N GLY A 103 -5.37 -29.35 -3.77
CA GLY A 103 -6.67 -29.80 -3.29
C GLY A 103 -7.84 -28.97 -3.79
N SER A 104 -9.04 -29.49 -3.56
CA SER A 104 -10.29 -28.77 -3.84
C SER A 104 -10.47 -27.55 -2.93
N ALA A 105 -11.41 -26.68 -3.28
CA ALA A 105 -11.73 -25.51 -2.43
C ALA A 105 -12.18 -25.92 -1.03
N GLU A 106 -12.92 -27.02 -0.91
CA GLU A 106 -13.36 -27.55 0.37
C GLU A 106 -12.20 -28.11 1.22
N GLU A 107 -11.28 -28.85 0.60
CA GLU A 107 -10.07 -29.35 1.24
C GLU A 107 -9.15 -28.20 1.71
N GLN A 108 -8.98 -27.16 0.88
CA GLN A 108 -8.22 -25.98 1.24
C GLN A 108 -8.89 -25.24 2.43
N MET A 109 -10.21 -25.10 2.44
CA MET A 109 -10.94 -24.50 3.55
C MET A 109 -10.78 -25.29 4.85
N LYS A 110 -10.89 -26.62 4.81
CA LYS A 110 -10.62 -27.48 5.97
C LYS A 110 -9.18 -27.31 6.49
N ARG A 111 -8.22 -27.27 5.59
CA ARG A 111 -6.81 -27.00 5.94
C ARG A 111 -6.60 -25.61 6.52
N LEU A 112 -7.28 -24.59 6.04
CA LEU A 112 -7.19 -23.23 6.58
C LEU A 112 -7.72 -23.16 8.02
N ARG A 113 -8.88 -23.82 8.30
CA ARG A 113 -9.41 -23.91 9.66
C ARG A 113 -8.42 -24.62 10.60
N ALA A 114 -7.89 -25.76 10.16
CA ALA A 114 -6.89 -26.50 10.94
C ALA A 114 -5.59 -25.70 11.17
N ALA A 115 -5.14 -24.93 10.15
CA ALA A 115 -3.98 -24.07 10.29
C ALA A 115 -4.22 -22.93 11.28
N LEU A 116 -5.40 -22.29 11.24
CA LEU A 116 -5.79 -21.28 12.23
C LEU A 116 -5.85 -21.84 13.65
N GLU A 117 -6.42 -23.03 13.84
CA GLU A 117 -6.52 -23.69 15.16
C GLU A 117 -5.17 -24.10 15.70
N GLY A 118 -4.31 -24.63 14.83
CA GLY A 118 -3.02 -25.21 15.20
C GLY A 118 -1.85 -24.23 15.20
N ALA A 119 -2.02 -23.01 14.73
CA ALA A 119 -0.91 -22.05 14.62
C ALA A 119 -0.39 -21.60 15.99
N ASP A 120 0.94 -21.57 16.13
CA ASP A 120 1.62 -20.94 17.27
C ASP A 120 1.64 -19.41 17.11
N ALA A 121 1.57 -18.94 15.85
CA ALA A 121 1.45 -17.52 15.49
C ALA A 121 0.70 -17.34 14.16
N VAL A 122 -0.04 -16.22 14.05
CA VAL A 122 -0.69 -15.78 12.81
C VAL A 122 -0.10 -14.44 12.38
N VAL A 123 0.45 -14.37 11.18
CA VAL A 123 0.92 -13.12 10.58
C VAL A 123 -0.06 -12.72 9.48
N ILE A 124 -0.83 -11.67 9.71
CA ILE A 124 -1.76 -11.13 8.72
C ILE A 124 -1.01 -10.13 7.85
N GLY A 125 -1.01 -10.34 6.54
CA GLY A 125 -0.51 -9.42 5.53
C GLY A 125 -1.66 -8.84 4.71
N ALA A 126 -1.95 -7.54 4.83
CA ALA A 126 -3.11 -6.95 4.20
C ALA A 126 -2.75 -5.87 3.18
N GLY A 127 -3.38 -5.94 2.00
CA GLY A 127 -3.33 -4.93 0.95
C GLY A 127 -4.70 -4.33 0.65
N ALA A 128 -4.78 -3.48 -0.37
CA ALA A 128 -5.97 -2.71 -0.75
C ALA A 128 -7.21 -3.58 -1.03
N GLY A 129 -7.03 -4.85 -1.43
CA GLY A 129 -8.14 -5.79 -1.64
C GLY A 129 -8.96 -6.06 -0.39
N LEU A 130 -8.37 -5.97 0.82
CA LEU A 130 -9.11 -6.10 2.08
C LEU A 130 -10.08 -4.91 2.26
N SER A 131 -9.62 -3.69 2.04
CA SER A 131 -10.47 -2.47 2.11
C SER A 131 -11.54 -2.49 1.02
N THR A 132 -11.21 -2.94 -0.19
CA THR A 132 -12.16 -3.12 -1.28
C THR A 132 -13.24 -4.13 -0.90
N SER A 133 -12.89 -5.27 -0.34
CA SER A 133 -13.84 -6.28 0.17
C SER A 133 -14.71 -5.71 1.31
N ALA A 134 -14.19 -4.81 2.12
CA ALA A 134 -14.96 -4.09 3.14
C ALA A 134 -15.87 -2.98 2.55
N GLY A 135 -15.81 -2.72 1.24
CA GLY A 135 -16.63 -1.73 0.54
C GLY A 135 -16.01 -0.33 0.42
N LEU A 136 -14.73 -0.18 0.79
CA LEU A 136 -13.99 1.08 0.62
C LEU A 136 -13.36 1.15 -0.79
N THR A 137 -14.21 1.10 -1.82
CA THR A 137 -13.79 1.17 -3.22
C THR A 137 -13.35 2.58 -3.60
N TYR A 138 -12.34 2.70 -4.47
CA TYR A 138 -11.83 3.99 -4.95
C TYR A 138 -12.49 4.47 -6.23
N SER A 139 -13.27 3.63 -6.89
CA SER A 139 -13.99 3.91 -8.14
C SER A 139 -15.46 3.51 -8.04
N GLY A 140 -16.24 3.76 -9.11
CA GLY A 140 -17.65 3.44 -9.22
C GLY A 140 -18.53 4.33 -8.34
N GLU A 141 -19.69 3.83 -7.93
CA GLU A 141 -20.75 4.59 -7.26
C GLU A 141 -20.25 5.39 -6.04
N ARG A 142 -19.36 4.81 -5.24
CA ARG A 142 -18.79 5.49 -4.06
C ARG A 142 -17.99 6.73 -4.45
N PHE A 143 -17.16 6.63 -5.48
CA PHE A 143 -16.40 7.76 -6.02
C PHE A 143 -17.34 8.79 -6.65
N GLU A 144 -18.25 8.36 -7.51
CA GLU A 144 -19.18 9.23 -8.21
C GLU A 144 -20.05 10.02 -7.24
N ARG A 145 -20.49 9.44 -6.13
CA ARG A 145 -21.29 10.13 -5.10
C ARG A 145 -20.50 11.20 -4.34
N ILE A 146 -19.21 10.99 -4.09
CA ILE A 146 -18.39 11.87 -3.23
C ILE A 146 -17.65 12.94 -4.04
N PHE A 147 -17.22 12.60 -5.25
CA PHE A 147 -16.32 13.41 -6.08
C PHE A 147 -16.94 13.78 -7.43
N PHE A 148 -18.27 13.78 -7.54
CA PHE A 148 -19.00 14.06 -8.79
C PHE A 148 -18.59 15.38 -9.45
N ASP A 149 -18.36 16.42 -8.67
CA ASP A 149 -17.94 17.75 -9.11
C ASP A 149 -16.49 17.77 -9.63
N PHE A 150 -15.57 17.11 -8.94
CA PHE A 150 -14.20 16.91 -9.40
C PHE A 150 -14.15 16.03 -10.65
N ALA A 151 -14.93 14.96 -10.71
CA ALA A 151 -15.05 14.14 -11.89
C ALA A 151 -15.54 14.92 -13.09
N ALA A 152 -16.58 15.75 -12.94
CA ALA A 152 -17.15 16.57 -13.99
C ALA A 152 -16.19 17.67 -14.48
N LYS A 153 -15.47 18.33 -13.56
CA LYS A 153 -14.58 19.44 -13.91
C LYS A 153 -13.23 19.00 -14.44
N TYR A 154 -12.63 17.97 -13.83
CA TYR A 154 -11.25 17.58 -14.09
C TYR A 154 -11.10 16.24 -14.83
N GLY A 155 -12.21 15.52 -15.07
CA GLY A 155 -12.18 14.22 -15.75
C GLY A 155 -11.55 13.10 -14.93
N ILE A 156 -11.42 13.28 -13.62
CA ILE A 156 -10.88 12.28 -12.70
C ILE A 156 -11.88 11.11 -12.58
N ARG A 157 -11.41 9.86 -12.58
CA ARG A 157 -12.26 8.66 -12.63
C ARG A 157 -12.21 7.80 -11.38
N ASP A 158 -11.27 8.04 -10.48
CA ASP A 158 -11.10 7.30 -9.24
C ASP A 158 -10.30 8.11 -8.21
N MET A 159 -10.38 7.69 -6.94
CA MET A 159 -9.73 8.39 -5.85
C MET A 159 -8.19 8.28 -5.91
N TYR A 160 -7.66 7.19 -6.46
CA TYR A 160 -6.21 6.99 -6.53
C TYR A 160 -5.56 7.96 -7.52
N SER A 161 -6.08 8.00 -8.76
CA SER A 161 -5.58 8.90 -9.80
C SER A 161 -5.75 10.38 -9.41
N GLY A 162 -6.82 10.71 -8.70
CA GLY A 162 -7.07 12.07 -8.22
C GLY A 162 -6.09 12.55 -7.15
N GLY A 163 -5.51 11.63 -6.36
CA GLY A 163 -4.46 11.97 -5.40
C GLY A 163 -3.17 12.50 -6.05
N PHE A 164 -2.94 12.19 -7.32
CA PHE A 164 -1.79 12.64 -8.12
C PHE A 164 -2.15 13.70 -9.15
N TYR A 165 -3.41 14.17 -9.17
CA TYR A 165 -3.86 15.17 -10.15
C TYR A 165 -3.19 16.54 -9.85
N PRO A 166 -2.65 17.24 -10.86
CA PRO A 166 -2.02 18.54 -10.71
C PRO A 166 -3.09 19.64 -10.60
N PHE A 167 -3.72 19.77 -9.44
CA PHE A 167 -4.71 20.82 -9.20
C PHE A 167 -4.13 22.22 -9.38
N PRO A 168 -4.94 23.21 -9.79
CA PRO A 168 -4.45 24.56 -10.15
C PRO A 168 -3.95 25.36 -8.95
N ASP A 169 -4.45 25.05 -7.74
CA ASP A 169 -4.14 25.75 -6.49
C ASP A 169 -4.23 24.79 -5.30
N ASP A 170 -3.69 25.24 -4.18
CA ASP A 170 -3.66 24.46 -2.93
C ASP A 170 -5.05 24.33 -2.31
N GLU A 171 -5.91 25.32 -2.43
CA GLU A 171 -7.27 25.30 -1.94
C GLU A 171 -8.07 24.16 -2.57
N THR A 172 -7.92 23.94 -3.88
CA THR A 172 -8.56 22.85 -4.61
C THR A 172 -7.90 21.50 -4.26
N ARG A 173 -6.57 21.44 -4.19
CA ARG A 173 -5.84 20.24 -3.82
C ARG A 173 -6.22 19.74 -2.43
N TRP A 174 -6.30 20.62 -1.46
CA TRP A 174 -6.64 20.28 -0.10
C TRP A 174 -8.14 20.01 0.12
N ALA A 175 -9.02 20.60 -0.70
CA ALA A 175 -10.43 20.20 -0.75
C ALA A 175 -10.59 18.75 -1.22
N TRP A 176 -9.84 18.34 -2.26
CA TRP A 176 -9.77 16.93 -2.69
C TRP A 176 -9.30 16.03 -1.55
N TRP A 177 -8.15 16.34 -0.94
CA TRP A 177 -7.58 15.52 0.11
C TRP A 177 -8.47 15.43 1.36
N ALA A 178 -9.15 16.48 1.76
CA ALA A 178 -10.08 16.44 2.88
C ALA A 178 -11.18 15.38 2.69
N ARG A 179 -11.80 15.35 1.50
CA ARG A 179 -12.79 14.31 1.16
C ARG A 179 -12.16 12.92 1.13
N HIS A 180 -10.99 12.80 0.47
CA HIS A 180 -10.29 11.52 0.36
C HIS A 180 -9.95 10.95 1.75
N ILE A 181 -9.39 11.77 2.63
CA ILE A 181 -9.06 11.40 4.01
C ILE A 181 -10.34 11.01 4.76
N TYR A 182 -11.35 11.88 4.77
CA TYR A 182 -12.56 11.66 5.54
C TYR A 182 -13.24 10.35 5.19
N PHE A 183 -13.54 10.15 3.92
CA PHE A 183 -14.30 9.00 3.46
C PHE A 183 -13.52 7.67 3.45
N ASN A 184 -12.21 7.68 3.59
CA ASN A 184 -11.44 6.43 3.68
C ASN A 184 -10.97 6.10 5.10
N ARG A 185 -10.71 7.14 5.92
CA ARG A 185 -10.13 6.94 7.25
C ARG A 185 -11.12 7.15 8.40
N TYR A 186 -12.01 8.16 8.30
CA TYR A 186 -12.83 8.59 9.44
C TYR A 186 -14.23 8.00 9.46
N ILE A 187 -14.60 7.16 8.52
CA ILE A 187 -15.87 6.45 8.51
C ILE A 187 -15.65 4.93 8.65
N ASP A 188 -16.64 4.25 9.19
CA ASP A 188 -16.63 2.79 9.19
C ASP A 188 -16.86 2.25 7.77
N PRO A 189 -16.22 1.12 7.41
CA PRO A 189 -16.46 0.49 6.11
C PRO A 189 -17.88 -0.07 6.04
N PRO A 190 -18.50 -0.10 4.85
CA PRO A 190 -19.86 -0.61 4.66
C PRO A 190 -20.08 -2.06 5.10
N ARG A 191 -19.05 -2.91 4.99
CA ARG A 191 -19.08 -4.32 5.39
C ARG A 191 -18.16 -4.54 6.61
N PRO A 192 -18.53 -5.39 7.57
CA PRO A 192 -17.80 -5.56 8.83
C PRO A 192 -16.55 -6.45 8.72
N VAL A 193 -15.91 -6.54 7.55
CA VAL A 193 -14.82 -7.48 7.24
C VAL A 193 -13.66 -7.37 8.24
N TYR A 194 -13.25 -6.16 8.60
CA TYR A 194 -12.17 -5.93 9.58
C TYR A 194 -12.54 -6.41 10.99
N ARG A 195 -13.80 -6.21 11.42
CA ARG A 195 -14.29 -6.69 12.73
C ARG A 195 -14.40 -8.20 12.75
N GLN A 196 -14.86 -8.82 11.66
CA GLN A 196 -14.91 -10.27 11.51
C GLN A 196 -13.50 -10.88 11.51
N LEU A 197 -12.54 -10.23 10.86
CA LEU A 197 -11.14 -10.65 10.91
C LEU A 197 -10.55 -10.56 12.33
N LEU A 198 -10.89 -9.50 13.10
CA LEU A 198 -10.48 -9.38 14.49
C LEU A 198 -11.03 -10.54 15.34
N GLU A 199 -12.33 -10.85 15.21
CA GLU A 199 -12.94 -11.97 15.95
C GLU A 199 -12.31 -13.32 15.55
N LEU A 200 -11.96 -13.51 14.26
CA LEU A 200 -11.29 -14.73 13.78
C LEU A 200 -9.94 -14.97 14.47
N VAL A 201 -9.19 -13.90 14.77
CA VAL A 201 -7.84 -14.01 15.38
C VAL A 201 -7.82 -13.69 16.87
N LYS A 202 -8.97 -13.44 17.47
CA LYS A 202 -9.11 -13.09 18.88
C LYS A 202 -8.55 -14.18 19.81
N GLY A 203 -7.72 -13.76 20.75
CA GLY A 203 -7.05 -14.68 21.68
C GLY A 203 -5.90 -15.50 21.09
N ARG A 204 -5.56 -15.27 19.82
CA ARG A 204 -4.41 -15.87 19.16
C ARG A 204 -3.20 -14.94 19.22
N ASN A 205 -2.02 -15.53 19.17
CA ASN A 205 -0.79 -14.78 18.99
C ASN A 205 -0.72 -14.27 17.54
N CYS A 206 -1.06 -12.99 17.31
CA CYS A 206 -1.26 -12.43 15.98
C CYS A 206 -0.49 -11.13 15.81
N PHE A 207 0.09 -10.92 14.64
CA PHE A 207 0.65 -9.63 14.21
C PHE A 207 0.14 -9.26 12.82
N VAL A 208 -0.15 -7.98 12.61
CA VAL A 208 -0.62 -7.44 11.33
C VAL A 208 0.47 -6.60 10.68
N ILE A 209 0.81 -6.89 9.43
CA ILE A 209 1.52 -5.98 8.53
C ILE A 209 0.59 -5.55 7.40
N THR A 210 0.50 -4.26 7.12
CA THR A 210 -0.38 -3.76 6.06
C THR A 210 0.25 -2.66 5.23
N THR A 211 -0.10 -2.64 3.95
CA THR A 211 0.17 -1.52 3.04
C THR A 211 -1.02 -0.56 2.94
N ASN A 212 -2.12 -0.85 3.64
CA ASN A 212 -3.28 0.04 3.71
C ASN A 212 -2.98 1.22 4.64
N VAL A 213 -3.47 2.38 4.24
CA VAL A 213 -3.24 3.67 4.92
C VAL A 213 -4.54 4.28 5.48
N ASP A 214 -5.62 3.48 5.46
CA ASP A 214 -6.99 3.88 5.79
C ASP A 214 -7.36 3.72 7.27
N HIS A 215 -6.44 3.24 8.10
CA HIS A 215 -6.62 3.09 9.55
C HIS A 215 -7.72 2.09 9.98
N GLN A 216 -8.23 1.26 9.10
CA GLN A 216 -9.40 0.43 9.39
C GLN A 216 -9.11 -0.72 10.38
N PHE A 217 -7.87 -1.20 10.47
CA PHE A 217 -7.45 -2.13 11.52
C PHE A 217 -7.63 -1.53 12.92
N GLN A 218 -7.13 -0.31 13.15
CA GLN A 218 -7.23 0.38 14.41
C GLN A 218 -8.70 0.68 14.75
N ARG A 219 -9.49 1.11 13.76
CA ARG A 219 -10.94 1.34 13.92
C ARG A 219 -11.71 0.09 14.27
N ALA A 220 -11.30 -1.07 13.78
CA ALA A 220 -11.90 -2.35 14.13
C ALA A 220 -11.52 -2.84 15.53
N GLY A 221 -10.47 -2.26 16.14
CA GLY A 221 -10.03 -2.59 17.50
C GLY A 221 -8.79 -3.48 17.59
N PHE A 222 -8.03 -3.64 16.49
CA PHE A 222 -6.73 -4.33 16.55
C PHE A 222 -5.75 -3.56 17.44
N ASP A 223 -4.97 -4.30 18.23
CA ASP A 223 -3.95 -3.72 19.10
C ASP A 223 -2.85 -3.05 18.26
N LYS A 224 -2.64 -1.75 18.49
CA LYS A 224 -1.61 -0.96 17.82
C LYS A 224 -0.19 -1.51 18.07
N ALA A 225 0.04 -2.19 19.21
CA ALA A 225 1.33 -2.79 19.50
C ALA A 225 1.64 -4.01 18.60
N GLN A 226 0.63 -4.61 18.01
CA GLN A 226 0.72 -5.75 17.09
C GLN A 226 0.35 -5.38 15.65
N LEU A 227 0.52 -4.12 15.27
CA LEU A 227 0.13 -3.59 13.97
C LEU A 227 1.24 -2.72 13.37
N PHE A 228 1.67 -3.05 12.16
CA PHE A 228 2.61 -2.28 11.37
C PHE A 228 2.01 -1.85 10.03
N TYR A 229 1.66 -0.57 9.91
CA TYR A 229 1.18 0.06 8.67
C TYR A 229 2.36 0.73 7.95
N THR A 230 2.87 0.06 6.93
CA THR A 230 4.19 0.33 6.32
C THR A 230 4.26 1.58 5.45
N GLN A 231 3.11 2.00 4.89
CA GLN A 231 3.01 3.03 3.85
C GLN A 231 2.48 4.37 4.36
N GLY A 232 2.35 4.53 5.69
CA GLY A 232 1.80 5.72 6.32
C GLY A 232 0.32 5.63 6.68
N ASP A 233 -0.32 6.77 6.91
CA ASP A 233 -1.72 6.87 7.36
C ASP A 233 -2.37 8.13 6.78
N TYR A 234 -3.58 8.03 6.24
CA TYR A 234 -4.35 9.20 5.78
C TYR A 234 -4.62 10.23 6.88
N GLY A 235 -4.51 9.87 8.15
CA GLY A 235 -4.67 10.78 9.27
C GLY A 235 -3.43 11.57 9.63
N LEU A 236 -2.35 11.47 8.85
CA LEU A 236 -1.08 12.10 9.19
C LEU A 236 -0.58 13.01 8.06
N PHE A 237 -0.17 14.22 8.45
CA PHE A 237 0.65 15.10 7.63
C PHE A 237 2.13 14.97 7.99
N GLN A 238 2.99 15.27 7.03
CA GLN A 238 4.43 15.50 7.25
C GLN A 238 4.85 16.81 6.60
N SER A 239 5.89 17.45 7.14
CA SER A 239 6.46 18.66 6.56
C SER A 239 7.16 18.37 5.23
N VAL A 240 7.11 19.35 4.29
CA VAL A 240 7.99 19.36 3.11
C VAL A 240 9.44 19.67 3.46
N ASN A 241 9.72 20.19 4.68
CA ASN A 241 11.05 20.42 5.17
C ASN A 241 11.68 19.10 5.66
N PRO A 242 12.71 18.56 5.00
CA PRO A 242 13.28 17.27 5.36
C PRO A 242 14.00 17.25 6.73
N ALA A 243 14.21 18.41 7.35
CA ALA A 243 14.75 18.49 8.71
C ALA A 243 13.72 18.10 9.79
N ILE A 244 12.43 18.16 9.47
CA ILE A 244 11.33 17.80 10.37
C ILE A 244 11.00 16.31 10.15
N GLN A 245 11.34 15.48 11.12
CA GLN A 245 11.16 14.02 11.08
C GLN A 245 10.01 13.57 11.99
N GLU A 246 8.92 14.37 11.99
CA GLU A 246 7.71 14.15 12.77
C GLU A 246 6.49 14.15 11.87
N THR A 247 5.43 13.50 12.33
CA THR A 247 4.11 13.49 11.69
C THR A 247 3.10 14.21 12.56
N PHE A 248 2.08 14.77 11.92
CA PHE A 248 1.06 15.60 12.57
C PHE A 248 -0.33 15.04 12.29
N ASP A 249 -1.12 14.88 13.33
CA ASP A 249 -2.52 14.46 13.20
C ASP A 249 -3.34 15.49 12.44
N ASN A 250 -4.23 15.02 11.55
CA ASN A 250 -5.03 15.89 10.69
C ASN A 250 -6.55 15.79 10.93
N GLU A 251 -7.02 15.12 11.99
CA GLU A 251 -8.44 14.88 12.21
C GLU A 251 -9.22 16.19 12.33
N ALA A 252 -8.79 17.08 13.23
CA ALA A 252 -9.45 18.36 13.45
C ALA A 252 -9.49 19.22 12.17
N TRP A 253 -8.38 19.26 11.45
CA TRP A 253 -8.29 19.94 10.16
C TRP A 253 -9.24 19.33 9.13
N THR A 254 -9.26 18.00 8.99
CA THR A 254 -10.14 17.30 8.06
C THR A 254 -11.60 17.65 8.31
N MET A 255 -12.04 17.66 9.59
CA MET A 255 -13.43 18.02 9.94
C MET A 255 -13.77 19.47 9.57
N GLN A 256 -12.84 20.41 9.77
CA GLN A 256 -13.03 21.81 9.37
C GLN A 256 -13.10 21.97 7.86
N ALA A 257 -12.19 21.33 7.13
CA ALA A 257 -12.13 21.37 5.67
C ALA A 257 -13.37 20.71 5.00
N MET A 258 -13.92 19.65 5.58
CA MET A 258 -15.19 19.06 5.15
C MET A 258 -16.37 20.02 5.33
N ALA A 259 -16.49 20.64 6.52
CA ALA A 259 -17.53 21.62 6.79
C ALA A 259 -17.44 22.85 5.87
N ALA A 260 -16.22 23.36 5.64
CA ALA A 260 -15.98 24.51 4.76
C ALA A 260 -16.36 24.24 3.29
N GLN A 261 -16.34 22.99 2.86
CA GLN A 261 -16.81 22.58 1.52
C GLN A 261 -18.34 22.46 1.43
N GLY A 262 -19.07 22.56 2.52
CA GLY A 262 -20.54 22.47 2.55
C GLY A 262 -21.07 21.05 2.81
N PHE A 263 -20.24 20.10 3.23
CA PHE A 263 -20.74 18.82 3.72
C PHE A 263 -21.56 19.02 5.00
N VAL A 264 -22.68 18.31 5.10
CA VAL A 264 -23.59 18.40 6.26
C VAL A 264 -23.46 17.16 7.14
N ARG A 265 -23.65 17.30 8.45
CA ARG A 265 -23.68 16.15 9.36
C ARG A 265 -25.06 15.53 9.39
N ASP A 266 -25.10 14.21 9.28
CA ASP A 266 -26.32 13.43 9.49
C ASP A 266 -26.61 13.23 11.01
N GLU A 267 -27.69 12.52 11.31
CA GLU A 267 -28.11 12.21 12.69
C GLU A 267 -27.05 11.44 13.50
N THR A 268 -26.15 10.72 12.83
CA THR A 268 -25.03 10.00 13.45
C THR A 268 -23.77 10.87 13.63
N GLY A 269 -23.83 12.13 13.18
CA GLY A 269 -22.70 13.06 13.20
C GLY A 269 -21.71 12.87 12.04
N LEU A 270 -21.98 11.98 11.08
CA LEU A 270 -21.14 11.76 9.93
C LEU A 270 -21.43 12.75 8.80
N PHE A 271 -20.39 13.20 8.11
CA PHE A 271 -20.56 14.08 6.95
C PHE A 271 -21.18 13.34 5.76
N ARG A 272 -22.14 14.01 5.11
CA ARG A 272 -22.83 13.59 3.90
C ARG A 272 -22.84 14.70 2.87
N VAL A 273 -22.95 14.34 1.62
CA VAL A 273 -23.26 15.29 0.54
C VAL A 273 -24.65 15.90 0.84
N PRO A 274 -24.80 17.24 0.81
CA PRO A 274 -26.12 17.86 1.03
C PRO A 274 -27.11 17.47 -0.07
N GLU A 275 -28.41 17.52 0.24
CA GLU A 275 -29.47 17.08 -0.69
C GLU A 275 -29.50 17.86 -2.01
N ASP A 276 -29.13 19.15 -1.98
CA ASP A 276 -29.04 19.97 -3.18
C ASP A 276 -27.76 19.75 -3.99
N GLY A 277 -26.86 18.88 -3.51
CA GLY A 277 -25.60 18.54 -4.17
C GLY A 277 -24.59 19.69 -4.25
N ARG A 278 -24.80 20.79 -3.55
CA ARG A 278 -23.92 21.97 -3.63
C ARG A 278 -22.73 21.83 -2.72
N LEU A 279 -21.57 21.59 -3.30
CA LEU A 279 -20.29 21.52 -2.61
C LEU A 279 -19.29 22.50 -3.23
N SER A 280 -18.40 23.05 -2.40
CA SER A 280 -17.20 23.76 -2.88
C SER A 280 -16.10 22.76 -3.18
N MET A 281 -15.43 22.93 -4.33
CA MET A 281 -14.18 22.24 -4.67
C MET A 281 -12.94 22.98 -4.14
N GLN A 282 -13.12 23.97 -3.29
CA GLN A 282 -12.04 24.71 -2.64
C GLN A 282 -12.34 24.85 -1.16
N ILE A 283 -11.29 24.85 -0.36
CA ILE A 283 -11.31 25.30 1.04
C ILE A 283 -10.85 26.75 1.11
N PRO A 284 -11.18 27.50 2.17
CA PRO A 284 -10.59 28.81 2.43
C PRO A 284 -9.06 28.76 2.50
N THR A 285 -8.38 29.82 2.04
CA THR A 285 -6.90 29.89 2.02
C THR A 285 -6.28 29.74 3.42
N ASP A 286 -6.96 30.22 4.46
CA ASP A 286 -6.54 30.10 5.85
C ASP A 286 -6.66 28.68 6.42
N LEU A 287 -7.37 27.79 5.72
CA LEU A 287 -7.41 26.35 6.01
C LEU A 287 -6.37 25.52 5.24
N VAL A 288 -5.60 26.12 4.32
CA VAL A 288 -4.48 25.40 3.69
C VAL A 288 -3.49 25.01 4.79
N PRO A 289 -3.23 23.71 4.99
CA PRO A 289 -2.48 23.26 6.16
C PRO A 289 -0.98 23.58 6.03
N SER A 290 -0.38 23.94 7.15
CA SER A 290 1.05 24.18 7.30
C SER A 290 1.61 23.40 8.48
N CYS A 291 2.93 23.18 8.45
CA CYS A 291 3.65 22.48 9.50
C CYS A 291 3.58 23.27 10.83
N PRO A 292 3.11 22.67 11.92
CA PRO A 292 3.01 23.36 13.21
C PRO A 292 4.36 23.78 13.77
N THR A 293 5.46 23.11 13.37
CA THR A 293 6.79 23.34 13.93
C THR A 293 7.51 24.54 13.30
N ASP A 294 7.37 24.74 11.97
CA ASP A 294 8.15 25.76 11.26
C ASP A 294 7.33 26.59 10.25
N GLY A 295 6.03 26.32 10.12
CA GLY A 295 5.15 27.01 9.16
C GLY A 295 5.35 26.62 7.70
N SER A 296 6.23 25.68 7.37
CA SER A 296 6.41 25.19 6.01
C SER A 296 5.16 24.46 5.50
N GLY A 297 5.04 24.27 4.19
CA GLY A 297 3.97 23.44 3.62
C GLY A 297 4.01 22.00 4.14
N VAL A 298 2.87 21.33 4.08
CA VAL A 298 2.78 19.91 4.41
C VAL A 298 2.32 19.09 3.21
N VAL A 299 2.58 17.78 3.30
CA VAL A 299 2.03 16.74 2.42
C VAL A 299 1.46 15.62 3.27
N MET A 300 0.72 14.73 2.65
CA MET A 300 0.26 13.50 3.31
C MET A 300 1.47 12.62 3.69
N ASN A 301 1.46 12.06 4.91
CA ASN A 301 2.46 11.03 5.27
C ASN A 301 2.10 9.71 4.59
N LEU A 302 2.37 9.65 3.30
CA LEU A 302 2.19 8.48 2.44
C LEU A 302 3.49 8.17 1.72
N ARG A 303 3.89 6.91 1.70
CA ARG A 303 5.14 6.48 1.03
C ARG A 303 4.96 6.47 -0.49
N ALA A 304 5.10 7.65 -1.10
CA ALA A 304 5.13 7.84 -2.55
C ALA A 304 6.56 7.89 -3.11
N ASP A 305 7.51 8.36 -2.29
CA ASP A 305 8.93 8.53 -2.63
C ASP A 305 9.82 8.48 -1.38
N ASP A 306 11.09 8.88 -1.53
CA ASP A 306 12.11 8.86 -0.47
C ASP A 306 11.92 9.97 0.60
N SER A 307 10.95 10.88 0.42
CA SER A 307 10.65 11.93 1.39
C SER A 307 9.78 11.46 2.55
N PHE A 308 9.31 10.22 2.51
CA PHE A 308 8.45 9.64 3.54
C PHE A 308 9.11 9.68 4.92
N VAL A 309 8.41 10.27 5.89
CA VAL A 309 8.88 10.36 7.27
C VAL A 309 8.52 9.08 8.03
N GLU A 310 9.56 8.32 8.36
CA GLU A 310 9.48 7.18 9.30
C GLU A 310 9.60 7.72 10.72
N ASP A 311 8.49 8.13 11.30
CA ASP A 311 8.47 8.68 12.65
C ASP A 311 8.81 7.64 13.74
N ALA A 312 8.87 8.08 15.00
CA ALA A 312 9.17 7.18 16.12
C ALA A 312 8.12 6.06 16.29
N GLY A 313 6.85 6.30 15.91
CA GLY A 313 5.77 5.31 15.93
C GLY A 313 5.99 4.24 14.88
N TRP A 314 6.27 4.66 13.65
CA TRP A 314 6.59 3.76 12.54
C TRP A 314 7.79 2.86 12.87
N ARG A 315 8.88 3.46 13.40
CA ARG A 315 10.10 2.70 13.76
C ARG A 315 9.85 1.67 14.86
N ARG A 316 9.05 2.02 15.88
CA ARG A 316 8.67 1.04 16.93
C ARG A 316 7.84 -0.10 16.36
N ALA A 317 6.86 0.18 15.50
CA ALA A 317 6.03 -0.84 14.87
C ALA A 317 6.86 -1.78 13.96
N SER A 318 7.79 -1.21 13.18
CA SER A 318 8.74 -1.96 12.35
C SER A 318 9.62 -2.90 13.18
N ALA A 319 10.16 -2.43 14.32
CA ALA A 319 10.96 -3.24 15.22
C ALA A 319 10.14 -4.37 15.85
N ALA A 320 8.91 -4.06 16.35
CA ALA A 320 8.02 -5.04 16.93
C ALA A 320 7.63 -6.15 15.93
N TYR A 321 7.39 -5.79 14.66
CA TYR A 321 7.14 -6.76 13.60
C TYR A 321 8.34 -7.70 13.39
N ALA A 322 9.54 -7.15 13.30
CA ALA A 322 10.75 -7.95 13.13
C ALA A 322 11.03 -8.87 14.33
N ASP A 323 10.76 -8.39 15.56
CA ASP A 323 10.89 -9.18 16.78
C ASP A 323 9.87 -10.33 16.81
N PHE A 324 8.62 -10.05 16.40
CA PHE A 324 7.58 -11.07 16.31
C PHE A 324 7.96 -12.18 15.33
N LEU A 325 8.45 -11.83 14.14
CA LEU A 325 8.88 -12.81 13.14
C LEU A 325 10.04 -13.68 13.66
N ARG A 326 11.05 -13.07 14.32
CA ARG A 326 12.18 -13.83 14.89
C ARG A 326 11.74 -14.80 16.00
N ALA A 327 10.79 -14.38 16.83
CA ALA A 327 10.29 -15.22 17.91
C ALA A 327 9.55 -16.47 17.42
N HIS A 328 9.06 -16.49 16.16
CA HIS A 328 8.22 -17.55 15.62
C HIS A 328 8.79 -18.20 14.36
N GLU A 329 10.06 -17.93 14.00
CA GLU A 329 10.65 -18.39 12.73
C GLU A 329 10.64 -19.91 12.53
N ALA A 330 10.66 -20.70 13.62
CA ALA A 330 10.65 -22.15 13.60
C ALA A 330 9.31 -22.78 14.06
N GLY A 331 8.28 -21.97 14.35
CA GLY A 331 6.98 -22.42 14.81
C GLY A 331 6.00 -22.75 13.69
N ARG A 332 4.82 -23.25 14.07
CA ARG A 332 3.68 -23.39 13.14
C ARG A 332 3.09 -22.01 12.87
N VAL A 333 3.59 -21.32 11.84
CA VAL A 333 3.14 -19.98 11.49
C VAL A 333 2.13 -20.04 10.35
N LEU A 334 1.01 -19.35 10.54
CA LEU A 334 0.08 -19.07 9.44
C LEU A 334 0.37 -17.66 8.89
N TYR A 335 0.89 -17.58 7.67
CA TYR A 335 1.00 -16.33 6.91
C TYR A 335 -0.30 -16.12 6.13
N LEU A 336 -1.18 -15.28 6.64
CA LEU A 336 -2.51 -15.00 6.06
C LEU A 336 -2.47 -13.72 5.24
N GLU A 337 -2.40 -13.85 3.92
CA GLU A 337 -2.38 -12.74 2.98
C GLU A 337 -3.80 -12.40 2.51
N LEU A 338 -4.18 -11.14 2.65
CA LEU A 338 -5.52 -10.61 2.36
C LEU A 338 -5.45 -9.47 1.35
N GLY A 339 -5.70 -9.76 0.08
CA GLY A 339 -5.88 -8.75 -0.96
C GLY A 339 -4.63 -7.92 -1.29
N VAL A 340 -3.44 -8.52 -1.21
CA VAL A 340 -2.19 -7.86 -1.65
C VAL A 340 -2.09 -7.95 -3.16
N GLY A 341 -2.19 -6.80 -3.83
CA GLY A 341 -2.09 -6.69 -5.28
C GLY A 341 -0.66 -6.68 -5.81
N ALA A 342 -0.54 -6.72 -7.14
CA ALA A 342 0.73 -6.69 -7.86
C ALA A 342 1.53 -5.37 -7.70
N ASN A 343 0.91 -4.31 -7.18
CA ASN A 343 1.59 -3.01 -7.04
C ASN A 343 2.65 -2.98 -5.92
N THR A 344 2.47 -3.76 -4.85
CA THR A 344 3.37 -3.75 -3.69
C THR A 344 3.69 -5.16 -3.15
N PRO A 345 3.96 -6.16 -4.01
CA PRO A 345 4.15 -7.54 -3.56
C PRO A 345 5.43 -7.72 -2.72
N VAL A 346 6.39 -6.83 -2.88
CA VAL A 346 7.71 -6.89 -2.21
C VAL A 346 7.62 -6.70 -0.70
N ILE A 347 6.56 -6.06 -0.20
CA ILE A 347 6.42 -5.76 1.22
C ILE A 347 5.84 -6.94 2.01
N ILE A 348 4.90 -7.67 1.41
CA ILE A 348 4.13 -8.72 2.08
C ILE A 348 4.24 -10.05 1.34
N LYS A 349 3.80 -10.12 0.08
CA LYS A 349 3.66 -11.36 -0.69
C LYS A 349 4.98 -12.11 -0.82
N TYR A 350 6.05 -11.45 -1.26
CA TYR A 350 7.35 -12.08 -1.46
C TYR A 350 8.02 -12.50 -0.15
N PRO A 351 8.04 -11.68 0.91
CA PRO A 351 8.50 -12.12 2.22
C PRO A 351 7.71 -13.31 2.78
N PHE A 352 6.39 -13.36 2.63
CA PHE A 352 5.58 -14.48 3.09
C PHE A 352 5.92 -15.78 2.34
N TRP A 353 6.11 -15.71 1.02
CA TRP A 353 6.56 -16.88 0.23
C TRP A 353 7.92 -17.36 0.68
N GLN A 354 8.87 -16.45 0.92
CA GLN A 354 10.21 -16.79 1.37
C GLN A 354 10.18 -17.47 2.74
N MET A 355 9.51 -16.85 3.72
CA MET A 355 9.40 -17.42 5.07
C MET A 355 8.67 -18.77 5.08
N THR A 356 7.67 -18.95 4.22
CA THR A 356 6.99 -20.24 4.06
C THR A 356 7.94 -21.29 3.47
N SER A 357 8.79 -20.93 2.52
CA SER A 357 9.75 -21.88 1.93
C SER A 357 10.88 -22.28 2.89
N GLU A 358 11.25 -21.41 3.81
CA GLU A 358 12.30 -21.64 4.82
C GLU A 358 11.81 -22.45 6.02
N ASN A 359 10.50 -22.42 6.30
CA ASN A 359 9.90 -23.13 7.45
C ASN A 359 8.89 -24.20 6.97
N PRO A 360 9.23 -25.51 7.07
CA PRO A 360 8.34 -26.60 6.63
C PRO A 360 7.03 -26.72 7.44
N GLU A 361 6.96 -26.15 8.65
CA GLU A 361 5.76 -26.12 9.49
C GLU A 361 4.85 -24.92 9.18
N ALA A 362 5.31 -23.95 8.38
CA ALA A 362 4.53 -22.80 8.02
C ALA A 362 3.48 -23.10 6.95
N ILE A 363 2.35 -22.40 7.03
CA ILE A 363 1.28 -22.41 6.02
C ILE A 363 1.13 -20.98 5.48
N TYR A 364 1.09 -20.86 4.17
CA TYR A 364 0.73 -19.62 3.48
C TYR A 364 -0.72 -19.72 3.00
N ALA A 365 -1.56 -18.79 3.39
CA ALA A 365 -2.94 -18.68 2.91
C ALA A 365 -3.14 -17.34 2.20
N CYS A 366 -3.49 -17.35 0.92
CA CYS A 366 -3.76 -16.17 0.11
C CYS A 366 -5.24 -16.10 -0.24
N ILE A 367 -5.92 -15.05 0.21
CA ILE A 367 -7.31 -14.76 -0.16
C ILE A 367 -7.29 -13.48 -1.00
N ASN A 368 -7.58 -13.61 -2.29
CA ASN A 368 -7.55 -12.48 -3.21
C ASN A 368 -8.49 -12.74 -4.39
N TYR A 369 -9.17 -11.72 -4.85
CA TYR A 369 -9.99 -11.81 -6.04
C TYR A 369 -9.08 -11.67 -7.27
N SER A 370 -8.98 -12.70 -8.12
CA SER A 370 -8.14 -12.83 -9.32
C SER A 370 -6.65 -13.14 -9.12
N GLU A 371 -6.02 -12.74 -8.00
CA GLU A 371 -4.56 -12.87 -7.77
C GLU A 371 -4.19 -13.84 -6.63
N ALA A 372 -5.04 -14.83 -6.35
CA ALA A 372 -4.76 -15.88 -5.36
C ALA A 372 -3.87 -16.96 -5.98
N PHE A 373 -2.57 -16.86 -5.77
CA PHE A 373 -1.56 -17.81 -6.25
C PHE A 373 -0.31 -17.83 -5.36
N CYS A 374 0.49 -18.89 -5.50
CA CYS A 374 1.76 -19.06 -4.81
C CYS A 374 2.81 -19.63 -5.79
N PRO A 375 4.12 -19.54 -5.49
CA PRO A 375 5.14 -20.30 -6.20
C PRO A 375 4.89 -21.82 -6.09
N GLN A 376 5.15 -22.54 -7.19
CA GLN A 376 4.99 -24.00 -7.21
C GLN A 376 5.85 -24.72 -6.16
N ALA A 377 6.99 -24.13 -5.81
CA ALA A 377 7.91 -24.67 -4.80
C ALA A 377 7.28 -24.79 -3.40
N ILE A 378 6.28 -23.96 -3.08
CA ILE A 378 5.58 -23.98 -1.78
C ILE A 378 4.11 -24.41 -1.90
N GLU A 379 3.69 -24.96 -3.04
CA GLU A 379 2.26 -25.29 -3.25
C GLU A 379 1.69 -26.27 -2.22
N GLY A 380 2.51 -27.16 -1.67
CA GLY A 380 2.13 -28.10 -0.61
C GLY A 380 1.77 -27.43 0.72
N GLN A 381 2.41 -26.28 1.00
CA GLN A 381 2.20 -25.47 2.20
C GLN A 381 1.26 -24.28 1.93
N SER A 382 0.65 -24.20 0.73
CA SER A 382 -0.12 -23.04 0.31
C SER A 382 -1.59 -23.35 0.11
N LEU A 383 -2.44 -22.35 0.45
CA LEU A 383 -3.89 -22.34 0.29
C LEU A 383 -4.26 -21.06 -0.46
N CYS A 384 -4.93 -21.18 -1.60
CA CYS A 384 -5.19 -20.04 -2.49
C CYS A 384 -6.68 -19.94 -2.80
N PHE A 385 -7.34 -18.90 -2.28
CA PHE A 385 -8.76 -18.65 -2.44
C PHE A 385 -8.98 -17.49 -3.41
N ASN A 386 -9.38 -17.79 -4.64
CA ASN A 386 -9.77 -16.78 -5.62
C ASN A 386 -11.24 -16.36 -5.39
N ARG A 387 -11.47 -15.66 -4.28
CA ARG A 387 -12.79 -15.27 -3.77
C ARG A 387 -12.74 -13.92 -3.05
N ASP A 388 -13.91 -13.35 -2.77
CA ASP A 388 -14.03 -12.19 -1.88
C ASP A 388 -13.55 -12.54 -0.46
N ILE A 389 -12.80 -11.63 0.14
CA ILE A 389 -12.15 -11.86 1.44
C ILE A 389 -13.18 -11.97 2.56
N GLY A 390 -14.17 -11.08 2.58
CA GLY A 390 -15.23 -11.11 3.59
C GLY A 390 -16.05 -12.38 3.53
N ASP A 391 -16.31 -12.91 2.33
CA ASP A 391 -17.07 -14.15 2.16
C ASP A 391 -16.27 -15.36 2.69
N VAL A 392 -14.95 -15.40 2.43
CA VAL A 392 -14.08 -16.47 2.98
C VAL A 392 -13.99 -16.38 4.49
N ILE A 393 -13.79 -15.17 5.05
CA ILE A 393 -13.75 -14.97 6.51
C ILE A 393 -15.05 -15.42 7.17
N ASN A 394 -16.20 -15.06 6.61
CA ASN A 394 -17.50 -15.51 7.11
C ASN A 394 -17.61 -17.03 7.10
N GLU A 395 -17.18 -17.69 6.03
CA GLU A 395 -17.23 -19.15 5.92
C GLU A 395 -16.30 -19.85 6.94
N ILE A 396 -15.16 -19.24 7.29
CA ILE A 396 -14.26 -19.79 8.32
C ILE A 396 -14.94 -19.75 9.70
N CYS A 397 -15.68 -18.68 10.00
CA CYS A 397 -16.32 -18.46 11.30
C CYS A 397 -17.54 -19.35 11.57
N ILE A 398 -18.08 -20.02 10.53
CA ILE A 398 -19.19 -20.98 10.62
C ILE A 398 -18.65 -22.39 10.90
#